data_92abf560b317056157a0b7df77a311ff
#
_entry.id   92abf560b317056157a0b7df77a311ff
#
_cell.length_a   1.000
_cell.length_b   1.000
_cell.length_c   1.000
_cell.angle_alpha   90.00
_cell.angle_beta   90.00
_cell.angle_gamma   90.00
#
_symmetry.space_group_name_H-M   'P 1'
#
loop_
_entity.id
_entity.type
_entity.pdbx_description
1 polymer ?
#
loop_
_entity_poly.entity_id
_entity_poly.type
_entity_poly.pdbx_seq_one_letter_code
_entity_poly.pdbx_strand_id
1 'polypeptide(L)'
;MRLAARRALLAAAAILATAATAEAAPTGARFELRFAGAHPAHAFFDGTRRIRVRYSFEASRRLDLAIRVVHAGSGRPVRRWVEHEVAPGDEYGQRWDGRRADGGVPGDGSYEFRIGPLGHRGAVAGRFEFHDHVFPVAASHSYGDPFGDPRSGGRVHEGQDIPASCGAPLLAARGGHVQASGYSDALYGHWVLIDGLATRRDYFYAHLQSPTPLSEGERVRTGQRIGEVGKTGNARSEFCQLHFELWPAGYHHGAPVDPAPAMRDWDRFS
;
A
#
# COMPACT_ATOMS: atom_id res chain seq x y z
N MET A 1 -85.05 7.22 -55.08
CA MET A 1 -83.65 6.98 -54.65
C MET A 1 -83.30 8.05 -53.63
N ARG A 2 -83.07 7.68 -52.43
CA ARG A 2 -83.04 8.60 -51.23
C ARG A 2 -81.59 9.01 -50.89
N LEU A 3 -81.35 10.33 -50.94
CA LEU A 3 -80.10 10.93 -50.41
C LEU A 3 -80.22 11.05 -48.88
N ALA A 4 -79.33 10.52 -48.12
CA ALA A 4 -79.14 10.68 -46.71
C ALA A 4 -78.10 11.77 -46.44
N ALA A 5 -78.54 12.83 -45.74
CA ALA A 5 -77.66 13.89 -45.27
C ALA A 5 -76.97 13.44 -43.96
N ARG A 6 -75.64 13.53 -43.93
CA ARG A 6 -74.91 13.36 -42.71
C ARG A 6 -74.59 14.70 -42.07
N ARG A 7 -75.03 14.85 -40.82
CA ARG A 7 -74.71 15.98 -39.96
C ARG A 7 -73.33 15.74 -39.35
N ALA A 8 -72.47 16.72 -39.48
CA ALA A 8 -71.15 16.75 -38.80
C ALA A 8 -71.34 17.34 -37.41
N LEU A 9 -70.96 16.55 -36.38
CA LEU A 9 -70.79 17.06 -35.02
C LEU A 9 -69.40 17.55 -34.84
N LEU A 10 -69.24 18.84 -34.52
CA LEU A 10 -67.99 19.44 -34.03
C LEU A 10 -67.86 19.11 -32.54
N ALA A 11 -66.88 18.28 -32.19
CA ALA A 11 -66.45 18.04 -30.83
C ALA A 11 -65.38 19.05 -30.46
N ALA A 12 -65.70 19.93 -29.50
CA ALA A 12 -64.73 20.85 -28.91
C ALA A 12 -63.83 20.06 -27.91
N ALA A 13 -62.55 19.93 -28.22
CA ALA A 13 -61.58 19.34 -27.32
C ALA A 13 -61.14 20.41 -26.30
N ALA A 14 -61.48 20.23 -25.06
CA ALA A 14 -60.97 21.02 -23.94
C ALA A 14 -59.54 20.55 -23.64
N ILE A 15 -58.58 21.41 -23.85
CA ILE A 15 -57.18 21.17 -23.46
C ILE A 15 -57.05 21.46 -21.97
N LEU A 16 -57.03 20.39 -21.15
CA LEU A 16 -56.59 20.51 -19.77
C LEU A 16 -55.09 20.75 -19.72
N ALA A 17 -54.68 21.98 -19.38
CA ALA A 17 -53.30 22.28 -19.03
C ALA A 17 -53.01 21.64 -17.67
N THR A 18 -52.31 20.53 -17.65
CA THR A 18 -51.72 19.97 -16.42
C THR A 18 -50.56 20.86 -16.04
N ALA A 19 -50.72 21.64 -14.97
CA ALA A 19 -49.59 22.31 -14.34
C ALA A 19 -48.62 21.25 -13.83
N ALA A 20 -47.48 21.11 -14.51
CA ALA A 20 -46.38 20.34 -13.99
C ALA A 20 -45.88 21.03 -12.73
N THR A 21 -46.17 20.45 -11.57
CA THR A 21 -45.52 20.84 -10.32
C THR A 21 -44.03 20.55 -10.52
N ALA A 22 -43.23 21.61 -10.59
CA ALA A 22 -41.78 21.51 -10.53
C ALA A 22 -41.43 20.87 -9.19
N GLU A 23 -41.03 19.62 -9.22
CA GLU A 23 -40.47 18.92 -8.07
C GLU A 23 -39.23 19.68 -7.63
N ALA A 24 -39.30 20.31 -6.44
CA ALA A 24 -38.21 21.04 -5.88
C ALA A 24 -37.00 20.08 -5.78
N ALA A 25 -35.92 20.41 -6.48
CA ALA A 25 -34.67 19.69 -6.34
C ALA A 25 -34.29 19.56 -4.87
N PRO A 26 -33.80 18.40 -4.40
CA PRO A 26 -33.50 18.20 -3.00
C PRO A 26 -32.49 19.28 -2.55
N THR A 27 -32.85 20.03 -1.51
CA THR A 27 -32.01 21.04 -0.86
C THR A 27 -30.87 20.36 -0.08
N GLY A 28 -30.10 19.50 -0.75
CA GLY A 28 -28.87 18.91 -0.24
C GLY A 28 -27.77 19.99 -0.24
N ALA A 29 -27.08 20.15 0.86
CA ALA A 29 -25.93 21.02 0.93
C ALA A 29 -24.96 20.63 -0.20
N ARG A 30 -24.71 21.56 -1.13
CA ARG A 30 -23.79 21.36 -2.24
C ARG A 30 -22.38 21.10 -1.66
N PHE A 31 -21.81 19.96 -1.94
CA PHE A 31 -20.45 19.60 -1.57
C PHE A 31 -19.59 19.50 -2.82
N GLU A 32 -18.46 20.20 -2.82
CA GLU A 32 -17.50 20.19 -3.93
C GLU A 32 -16.08 20.20 -3.39
N LEU A 33 -15.27 19.18 -3.73
CA LEU A 33 -13.84 19.20 -3.46
C LEU A 33 -13.15 20.25 -4.34
N ARG A 34 -12.41 21.18 -3.73
CA ARG A 34 -11.66 22.22 -4.43
C ARG A 34 -10.21 21.85 -4.64
N PHE A 35 -9.61 21.32 -3.60
CA PHE A 35 -8.25 20.80 -3.64
C PHE A 35 -8.27 19.41 -3.00
N ALA A 36 -7.57 18.46 -3.61
CA ALA A 36 -7.35 17.16 -3.01
C ALA A 36 -6.13 16.48 -3.62
N GLY A 37 -5.31 15.84 -2.79
CA GLY A 37 -4.14 15.09 -3.22
C GLY A 37 -3.67 14.09 -2.20
N ALA A 38 -3.29 12.90 -2.65
CA ALA A 38 -2.66 11.87 -1.84
C ALA A 38 -1.14 11.86 -2.08
N HIS A 39 -0.36 11.69 -1.01
CA HIS A 39 1.09 11.63 -1.08
C HIS A 39 1.66 10.74 0.03
N PRO A 40 2.68 9.91 -0.24
CA PRO A 40 3.35 9.68 -1.53
C PRO A 40 2.50 8.89 -2.53
N ALA A 41 2.91 8.84 -3.80
CA ALA A 41 2.21 8.04 -4.83
C ALA A 41 2.32 6.53 -4.57
N HIS A 42 3.43 6.07 -3.99
CA HIS A 42 3.66 4.70 -3.51
C HIS A 42 3.77 4.71 -2.00
N ALA A 43 2.97 3.90 -1.34
CA ALA A 43 2.94 3.75 0.11
C ALA A 43 3.17 2.29 0.49
N PHE A 44 3.90 2.08 1.58
CA PHE A 44 4.21 0.77 2.10
C PHE A 44 3.57 0.56 3.45
N PHE A 45 3.15 -0.69 3.73
CA PHE A 45 2.67 -1.04 5.06
C PHE A 45 3.74 -0.75 6.12
N ASP A 46 3.36 -0.04 7.19
CA ASP A 46 4.29 0.42 8.23
C ASP A 46 5.54 1.11 7.65
N GLY A 47 5.41 1.75 6.49
CA GLY A 47 6.51 2.40 5.81
C GLY A 47 7.09 3.59 6.56
N THR A 48 8.30 4.00 6.17
CA THR A 48 8.98 5.19 6.69
C THR A 48 8.17 6.46 6.42
N ARG A 49 7.35 6.47 5.37
CA ARG A 49 6.44 7.56 5.02
C ARG A 49 5.01 7.04 4.99
N ARG A 50 4.15 7.61 5.85
CA ARG A 50 2.72 7.29 5.84
C ARG A 50 2.02 8.04 4.73
N ILE A 51 1.12 7.35 4.02
CA ILE A 51 0.25 7.98 3.04
C ILE A 51 -0.68 8.97 3.74
N ARG A 52 -0.81 10.15 3.16
CA ARG A 52 -1.72 11.20 3.62
C ARG A 52 -2.50 11.78 2.46
N VAL A 53 -3.73 12.19 2.72
CA VAL A 53 -4.50 13.06 1.84
C VAL A 53 -4.58 14.44 2.48
N ARG A 54 -4.46 15.49 1.64
CA ARG A 54 -4.80 16.86 1.98
C ARG A 54 -5.97 17.26 1.12
N TYR A 55 -6.91 18.01 1.66
CA TYR A 55 -8.10 18.42 0.92
C TYR A 55 -8.71 19.71 1.48
N SER A 56 -9.43 20.39 0.62
CA SER A 56 -10.38 21.44 0.98
C SER A 56 -11.68 21.26 0.19
N PHE A 57 -12.77 21.80 0.69
CA PHE A 57 -14.06 21.67 0.03
C PHE A 57 -14.88 22.96 0.19
N GLU A 58 -15.84 23.13 -0.71
CA GLU A 58 -16.89 24.12 -0.58
C GLU A 58 -18.24 23.47 -0.25
N ALA A 59 -18.97 24.12 0.64
CA ALA A 59 -20.30 23.76 1.00
C ALA A 59 -21.05 24.99 1.53
N SER A 60 -22.38 24.95 1.54
CA SER A 60 -23.20 26.06 2.06
C SER A 60 -23.23 26.12 3.60
N ARG A 61 -22.75 25.11 4.29
CA ARG A 61 -22.71 24.99 5.74
C ARG A 61 -21.66 23.98 6.20
N ARG A 62 -21.42 23.89 7.51
CA ARG A 62 -20.64 22.79 8.10
C ARG A 62 -21.26 21.45 7.78
N LEU A 63 -20.44 20.42 7.58
CA LEU A 63 -20.86 19.09 7.21
C LEU A 63 -20.16 18.03 8.06
N ASP A 64 -20.87 16.95 8.32
CA ASP A 64 -20.24 15.71 8.74
C ASP A 64 -19.65 15.03 7.52
N LEU A 65 -18.34 14.79 7.54
CA LEU A 65 -17.61 14.17 6.44
C LEU A 65 -17.22 12.73 6.75
N ALA A 66 -17.30 11.90 5.75
CA ALA A 66 -16.69 10.59 5.76
C ALA A 66 -15.44 10.57 4.86
N ILE A 67 -14.29 10.27 5.44
CA ILE A 67 -13.04 10.03 4.74
C ILE A 67 -12.84 8.52 4.68
N ARG A 68 -12.58 7.99 3.50
CA ARG A 68 -12.41 6.54 3.29
C ARG A 68 -11.17 6.27 2.46
N VAL A 69 -10.45 5.19 2.80
CA VAL A 69 -9.54 4.53 1.88
C VAL A 69 -10.29 3.36 1.27
N VAL A 70 -10.33 3.29 -0.04
CA VAL A 70 -10.99 2.21 -0.78
C VAL A 70 -10.04 1.59 -1.79
N HIS A 71 -10.19 0.30 -2.04
CA HIS A 71 -9.48 -0.36 -3.13
C HIS A 71 -10.06 0.10 -4.47
N ALA A 72 -9.24 0.66 -5.35
CA ALA A 72 -9.72 1.36 -6.55
C ALA A 72 -10.52 0.47 -7.49
N GLY A 73 -10.07 -0.79 -7.72
CA GLY A 73 -10.73 -1.73 -8.62
C GLY A 73 -12.06 -2.25 -8.12
N SER A 74 -12.19 -2.54 -6.80
CA SER A 74 -13.43 -3.12 -6.24
C SER A 74 -14.34 -2.09 -5.57
N GLY A 75 -13.84 -0.90 -5.29
CA GLY A 75 -14.54 0.11 -4.51
C GLY A 75 -14.80 -0.27 -3.04
N ARG A 76 -14.25 -1.40 -2.56
CA ARG A 76 -14.42 -1.86 -1.17
C ARG A 76 -13.65 -0.95 -0.21
N PRO A 77 -14.30 -0.41 0.82
CA PRO A 77 -13.62 0.39 1.83
C PRO A 77 -12.73 -0.51 2.71
N VAL A 78 -11.51 -0.06 2.97
CA VAL A 78 -10.57 -0.72 3.89
C VAL A 78 -10.40 0.04 5.19
N ARG A 79 -10.58 1.37 5.15
CA ARG A 79 -10.53 2.24 6.33
C ARG A 79 -11.52 3.38 6.18
N ARG A 80 -12.09 3.84 7.32
CA ARG A 80 -13.02 4.97 7.37
C ARG A 80 -12.77 5.80 8.61
N TRP A 81 -12.88 7.12 8.46
CA TRP A 81 -12.98 8.11 9.54
C TRP A 81 -14.22 8.94 9.32
N VAL A 82 -14.76 9.48 10.39
CA VAL A 82 -15.86 10.46 10.37
C VAL A 82 -15.39 11.68 11.12
N GLU A 83 -15.52 12.84 10.50
CA GLU A 83 -15.25 14.14 11.09
C GLU A 83 -16.55 14.92 11.14
N HIS A 84 -16.88 15.45 12.32
CA HIS A 84 -18.12 16.13 12.55
C HIS A 84 -17.98 17.65 12.43
N GLU A 85 -19.03 18.32 11.96
CA GLU A 85 -19.14 19.78 11.90
C GLU A 85 -17.94 20.46 11.22
N VAL A 86 -17.43 19.86 10.14
CA VAL A 86 -16.25 20.38 9.39
C VAL A 86 -16.66 21.64 8.64
N ALA A 87 -15.89 22.72 8.81
CA ALA A 87 -16.14 23.99 8.12
C ALA A 87 -15.70 23.91 6.65
N PRO A 88 -16.45 24.47 5.68
CA PRO A 88 -15.96 24.63 4.32
C PRO A 88 -14.88 25.71 4.23
N GLY A 89 -14.02 25.64 3.21
CA GLY A 89 -13.00 26.64 2.89
C GLY A 89 -11.61 26.39 3.48
N ASP A 90 -11.53 25.71 4.64
CA ASP A 90 -10.24 25.40 5.28
C ASP A 90 -9.56 24.18 4.63
N GLU A 91 -8.25 24.03 4.89
CA GLU A 91 -7.47 22.87 4.48
C GLU A 91 -7.41 21.82 5.60
N TYR A 92 -7.69 20.58 5.25
CA TYR A 92 -7.71 19.42 6.14
C TYR A 92 -6.78 18.33 5.66
N GLY A 93 -6.49 17.36 6.53
CA GLY A 93 -5.66 16.22 6.17
C GLY A 93 -5.93 14.99 7.01
N GLN A 94 -5.86 13.82 6.37
CA GLN A 94 -5.96 12.53 7.02
C GLN A 94 -4.74 11.67 6.66
N ARG A 95 -4.24 10.89 7.63
CA ARG A 95 -3.16 9.92 7.44
C ARG A 95 -3.69 8.51 7.58
N TRP A 96 -3.15 7.60 6.77
CA TRP A 96 -3.43 6.18 6.88
C TRP A 96 -2.14 5.41 7.19
N ASP A 97 -2.24 4.44 8.09
CA ASP A 97 -1.14 3.59 8.57
C ASP A 97 -1.01 2.27 7.78
N GLY A 98 -1.80 2.08 6.72
CA GLY A 98 -1.80 0.84 5.94
C GLY A 98 -2.64 -0.28 6.56
N ARG A 99 -3.45 -0.02 7.60
CA ARG A 99 -4.28 -1.04 8.23
C ARG A 99 -5.75 -0.90 7.88
N ARG A 100 -6.42 -2.04 7.75
CA ARG A 100 -7.89 -2.10 7.71
C ARG A 100 -8.50 -1.72 9.06
N ALA A 101 -9.82 -1.60 9.09
CA ALA A 101 -10.54 -1.31 10.33
C ALA A 101 -10.40 -2.43 11.39
N ASP A 102 -10.24 -3.68 10.95
CA ASP A 102 -10.01 -4.85 11.80
C ASP A 102 -8.55 -5.03 12.25
N GLY A 103 -7.66 -4.08 11.91
CA GLY A 103 -6.23 -4.13 12.20
C GLY A 103 -5.39 -4.92 11.20
N GLY A 104 -6.01 -5.69 10.30
CA GLY A 104 -5.32 -6.46 9.27
C GLY A 104 -4.69 -5.57 8.20
N VAL A 105 -3.77 -6.15 7.43
CA VAL A 105 -3.11 -5.49 6.30
C VAL A 105 -3.92 -5.79 5.04
N PRO A 106 -4.32 -4.81 4.22
CA PRO A 106 -4.92 -5.07 2.93
C PRO A 106 -3.86 -5.59 1.95
N GLY A 107 -4.29 -6.21 0.86
CA GLY A 107 -3.40 -6.67 -0.21
C GLY A 107 -2.79 -5.49 -0.98
N ASP A 108 -1.75 -5.80 -1.76
CA ASP A 108 -1.13 -4.86 -2.70
C ASP A 108 -2.12 -4.40 -3.76
N GLY A 109 -1.93 -3.18 -4.23
CA GLY A 109 -2.72 -2.64 -5.34
C GLY A 109 -3.00 -1.16 -5.26
N SER A 110 -3.87 -0.72 -6.17
CA SER A 110 -4.27 0.67 -6.30
C SER A 110 -5.39 1.01 -5.32
N TYR A 111 -5.20 2.09 -4.60
CA TYR A 111 -6.14 2.62 -3.60
C TYR A 111 -6.45 4.07 -3.85
N GLU A 112 -7.58 4.52 -3.31
CA GLU A 112 -7.96 5.93 -3.38
C GLU A 112 -8.54 6.41 -2.07
N PHE A 113 -8.25 7.66 -1.73
CA PHE A 113 -9.01 8.38 -0.73
C PHE A 113 -10.31 8.89 -1.36
N ARG A 114 -11.42 8.66 -0.67
CA ARG A 114 -12.74 9.24 -1.01
C ARG A 114 -13.24 10.09 0.14
N ILE A 115 -13.67 11.30 -0.18
CA ILE A 115 -14.14 12.28 0.80
C ILE A 115 -15.49 12.83 0.36
N GLY A 116 -16.41 12.93 1.29
CA GLY A 116 -17.74 13.50 1.03
C GLY A 116 -18.62 13.48 2.25
N PRO A 117 -19.82 14.08 2.13
CA PRO A 117 -20.80 14.11 3.22
C PRO A 117 -21.08 12.71 3.75
N LEU A 118 -21.33 12.63 5.05
CA LEU A 118 -21.70 11.38 5.71
C LEU A 118 -22.95 10.77 5.04
N GLY A 119 -22.92 9.47 4.77
CA GLY A 119 -23.97 8.77 4.03
C GLY A 119 -23.78 8.75 2.50
N HIS A 120 -22.91 9.56 1.94
CA HIS A 120 -22.63 9.61 0.50
C HIS A 120 -21.36 8.85 0.13
N ARG A 121 -21.24 8.43 -1.15
CA ARG A 121 -20.06 7.71 -1.67
C ARG A 121 -18.76 8.54 -1.57
N GLY A 122 -18.86 9.86 -1.70
CA GLY A 122 -17.73 10.78 -1.72
C GLY A 122 -17.01 10.82 -3.07
N ALA A 123 -16.33 11.95 -3.31
CA ALA A 123 -15.46 12.17 -4.47
C ALA A 123 -14.07 11.57 -4.24
N VAL A 124 -13.35 11.24 -5.32
CA VAL A 124 -11.96 10.80 -5.26
C VAL A 124 -11.08 12.00 -4.91
N ALA A 125 -10.39 11.91 -3.80
CA ALA A 125 -9.49 12.95 -3.27
C ALA A 125 -8.00 12.68 -3.56
N GLY A 126 -7.68 11.49 -4.07
CA GLY A 126 -6.32 11.12 -4.48
C GLY A 126 -6.18 9.62 -4.62
N ARG A 127 -5.29 9.21 -5.51
CA ARG A 127 -4.94 7.80 -5.76
C ARG A 127 -3.51 7.55 -5.37
N PHE A 128 -3.21 6.30 -4.99
CA PHE A 128 -1.88 5.83 -4.64
C PHE A 128 -1.79 4.31 -4.79
N GLU A 129 -0.58 3.82 -5.01
CA GLU A 129 -0.27 2.39 -4.92
C GLU A 129 0.13 2.04 -3.49
N PHE A 130 -0.36 0.91 -3.00
CA PHE A 130 -0.05 0.39 -1.67
C PHE A 130 0.56 -1.00 -1.79
N HIS A 131 1.67 -1.21 -1.08
CA HIS A 131 2.41 -2.46 -1.07
C HIS A 131 2.74 -2.88 0.37
N ASP A 132 2.74 -4.15 0.63
CA ASP A 132 3.06 -4.68 1.95
C ASP A 132 4.57 -4.91 2.16
N HIS A 133 5.36 -4.94 1.08
CA HIS A 133 6.82 -5.07 1.08
C HIS A 133 7.49 -4.09 0.13
N VAL A 134 8.81 -3.89 0.32
CA VAL A 134 9.71 -3.17 -0.58
C VAL A 134 10.87 -4.09 -0.95
N PHE A 135 11.48 -3.89 -2.13
CA PHE A 135 12.69 -4.63 -2.50
C PHE A 135 13.85 -4.27 -1.56
N PRO A 136 14.64 -5.25 -1.07
CA PRO A 136 15.59 -5.01 0.01
C PRO A 136 16.89 -4.29 -0.40
N VAL A 137 17.13 -4.03 -1.69
CA VAL A 137 18.33 -3.31 -2.17
C VAL A 137 17.91 -2.03 -2.89
N ALA A 138 18.29 -0.87 -2.35
CA ALA A 138 17.95 0.44 -2.94
C ALA A 138 19.04 0.91 -3.93
N ALA A 139 19.36 0.08 -4.92
CA ALA A 139 20.34 0.38 -5.98
C ALA A 139 20.12 -0.55 -7.17
N SER A 140 20.79 -0.27 -8.29
CA SER A 140 20.87 -1.21 -9.41
C SER A 140 21.43 -2.54 -8.93
N HIS A 141 20.78 -3.63 -9.29
CA HIS A 141 21.10 -4.98 -8.84
C HIS A 141 20.77 -6.01 -9.93
N SER A 142 21.15 -7.25 -9.68
CA SER A 142 20.79 -8.41 -10.49
C SER A 142 20.41 -9.59 -9.58
N TYR A 143 19.86 -10.64 -10.15
CA TYR A 143 19.62 -11.89 -9.45
C TYR A 143 20.80 -12.84 -9.72
N GLY A 144 21.52 -13.21 -8.66
CA GLY A 144 22.64 -14.16 -8.66
C GLY A 144 22.17 -15.59 -8.38
N ASP A 145 22.97 -16.31 -7.57
CA ASP A 145 22.71 -17.71 -7.25
C ASP A 145 21.33 -17.91 -6.63
N PRO A 146 20.50 -18.82 -7.19
CA PRO A 146 19.14 -19.02 -6.74
C PRO A 146 19.04 -19.89 -5.49
N PHE A 147 17.88 -19.86 -4.86
CA PHE A 147 17.47 -20.79 -3.82
C PHE A 147 17.57 -22.24 -4.32
N GLY A 148 18.09 -23.13 -3.48
CA GLY A 148 18.20 -24.56 -3.75
C GLY A 148 19.51 -24.97 -4.44
N ASP A 149 20.36 -24.05 -4.88
CA ASP A 149 21.65 -24.37 -5.48
C ASP A 149 22.53 -25.21 -4.54
N PRO A 150 23.20 -26.23 -5.04
CA PRO A 150 24.15 -27.02 -4.24
C PRO A 150 25.27 -26.17 -3.66
N ARG A 151 25.60 -26.39 -2.39
CA ARG A 151 26.72 -25.77 -1.68
C ARG A 151 27.70 -26.82 -1.15
N SER A 152 28.91 -26.38 -0.82
CA SER A 152 29.92 -27.28 -0.24
C SER A 152 29.41 -27.91 1.07
N GLY A 153 29.85 -29.15 1.34
CA GLY A 153 29.49 -29.90 2.52
C GLY A 153 28.07 -30.47 2.51
N GLY A 154 27.45 -30.61 1.33
CA GLY A 154 26.10 -31.20 1.18
C GLY A 154 24.97 -30.24 1.57
N ARG A 155 25.26 -28.97 1.80
CA ARG A 155 24.24 -27.93 2.03
C ARG A 155 23.56 -27.51 0.73
N VAL A 156 22.44 -26.84 0.85
CA VAL A 156 21.78 -26.14 -0.25
C VAL A 156 21.74 -24.64 0.04
N HIS A 157 21.59 -23.82 -0.99
CA HIS A 157 21.44 -22.40 -0.85
C HIS A 157 20.03 -22.09 -0.30
N GLU A 158 19.95 -21.44 0.87
CA GLU A 158 18.70 -21.20 1.60
C GLU A 158 18.06 -19.86 1.30
N GLY A 159 18.63 -19.10 0.36
CA GLY A 159 18.16 -17.77 -0.02
C GLY A 159 18.33 -17.47 -1.50
N GLN A 160 18.24 -16.20 -1.82
CA GLN A 160 18.54 -15.63 -3.12
C GLN A 160 19.70 -14.64 -2.97
N ASP A 161 20.73 -14.80 -3.76
CA ASP A 161 21.82 -13.83 -3.82
C ASP A 161 21.45 -12.69 -4.79
N ILE A 162 21.69 -11.46 -4.35
CA ILE A 162 21.40 -10.23 -5.08
C ILE A 162 22.68 -9.40 -5.23
N PRO A 163 23.43 -9.58 -6.31
CA PRO A 163 24.58 -8.74 -6.65
C PRO A 163 24.20 -7.28 -6.78
N ALA A 164 24.96 -6.40 -6.11
CA ALA A 164 24.82 -4.95 -6.18
C ALA A 164 26.15 -4.28 -5.84
N SER A 165 26.24 -2.95 -6.02
CA SER A 165 27.43 -2.20 -5.64
C SER A 165 27.69 -2.31 -4.14
N CYS A 166 28.98 -2.47 -3.77
CA CYS A 166 29.38 -2.42 -2.37
C CYS A 166 28.95 -1.09 -1.75
N GLY A 167 28.41 -1.12 -0.53
CA GLY A 167 27.87 0.06 0.14
C GLY A 167 26.48 0.49 -0.30
N ALA A 168 25.84 -0.23 -1.25
CA ALA A 168 24.44 0.03 -1.61
C ALA A 168 23.55 -0.13 -0.39
N PRO A 169 22.53 0.77 -0.19
CA PRO A 169 21.68 0.69 0.96
C PRO A 169 20.83 -0.59 0.98
N LEU A 170 20.84 -1.29 2.12
CA LEU A 170 19.92 -2.38 2.42
C LEU A 170 18.72 -1.83 3.20
N LEU A 171 17.54 -2.23 2.75
CA LEU A 171 16.25 -1.83 3.32
C LEU A 171 15.57 -3.03 3.97
N ALA A 172 14.87 -2.79 5.08
CA ALA A 172 13.94 -3.77 5.60
C ALA A 172 12.81 -4.00 4.59
N ALA A 173 12.75 -5.19 4.00
CA ALA A 173 11.70 -5.57 3.04
C ALA A 173 10.31 -5.47 3.65
N ARG A 174 10.20 -5.75 4.96
CA ARG A 174 9.02 -5.60 5.80
C ARG A 174 9.42 -4.97 7.12
N GLY A 175 8.60 -4.06 7.65
CA GLY A 175 8.75 -3.55 9.01
C GLY A 175 8.49 -4.63 10.05
N GLY A 176 9.07 -4.47 11.23
CA GLY A 176 9.00 -5.46 12.30
C GLY A 176 9.89 -5.10 13.47
N HIS A 177 10.52 -6.09 14.08
CA HIS A 177 11.52 -5.92 15.12
C HIS A 177 12.77 -6.71 14.76
N VAL A 178 13.93 -6.15 15.08
CA VAL A 178 15.19 -6.90 14.98
C VAL A 178 15.13 -8.05 15.96
N GLN A 179 15.10 -9.28 15.45
CA GLN A 179 15.06 -10.48 16.27
C GLN A 179 16.46 -10.85 16.76
N ALA A 180 17.44 -10.72 15.88
CA ALA A 180 18.84 -10.97 16.17
C ALA A 180 19.74 -10.33 15.12
N SER A 181 21.01 -10.14 15.45
CA SER A 181 22.06 -9.78 14.52
C SER A 181 23.40 -10.38 14.96
N GLY A 182 24.36 -10.51 14.06
CA GLY A 182 25.61 -11.12 14.42
C GLY A 182 26.64 -11.17 13.29
N TYR A 183 27.66 -12.00 13.51
CA TYR A 183 28.74 -12.25 12.55
C TYR A 183 29.11 -13.73 12.50
N SER A 184 29.27 -14.25 11.29
CA SER A 184 29.77 -15.61 11.02
C SER A 184 30.82 -15.57 9.93
N ASP A 185 32.08 -15.75 10.29
CA ASP A 185 33.21 -15.73 9.31
C ASP A 185 33.08 -16.84 8.25
N ALA A 186 32.60 -18.00 8.67
CA ALA A 186 32.49 -19.20 7.82
C ALA A 186 31.29 -19.17 6.85
N LEU A 187 30.27 -18.34 7.11
CA LEU A 187 29.02 -18.32 6.33
C LEU A 187 28.58 -16.90 6.01
N TYR A 188 27.80 -16.31 6.86
CA TYR A 188 26.93 -15.15 6.57
C TYR A 188 27.64 -13.79 6.63
N GLY A 189 28.90 -13.73 7.17
CA GLY A 189 29.51 -12.45 7.51
C GLY A 189 28.66 -11.70 8.53
N HIS A 190 28.50 -10.39 8.37
CA HIS A 190 27.54 -9.61 9.14
C HIS A 190 26.14 -9.89 8.62
N TRP A 191 25.22 -10.12 9.56
CA TRP A 191 23.82 -10.45 9.24
C TRP A 191 22.85 -9.79 10.22
N VAL A 192 21.60 -9.67 9.79
CA VAL A 192 20.47 -9.23 10.61
C VAL A 192 19.21 -10.03 10.26
N LEU A 193 18.44 -10.37 11.27
CA LEU A 193 17.17 -11.09 11.19
C LEU A 193 16.05 -10.18 11.71
N ILE A 194 14.98 -10.04 10.94
CA ILE A 194 13.83 -9.21 11.28
C ILE A 194 12.58 -10.08 11.37
N ASP A 195 11.93 -10.11 12.55
CA ASP A 195 10.57 -10.65 12.74
C ASP A 195 9.56 -9.67 12.16
N GLY A 196 8.84 -10.08 11.13
CA GLY A 196 7.98 -9.21 10.33
C GLY A 196 6.66 -8.86 11.01
N LEU A 197 6.36 -7.56 11.10
CA LEU A 197 5.14 -7.04 11.69
C LEU A 197 3.87 -7.52 10.97
N ALA A 198 2.89 -8.01 11.74
CA ALA A 198 1.60 -8.51 11.26
C ALA A 198 1.72 -9.66 10.24
N THR A 199 2.74 -10.49 10.37
CA THR A 199 2.98 -11.71 9.62
C THR A 199 3.63 -12.74 10.54
N ARG A 200 3.79 -13.97 10.07
CA ARG A 200 4.62 -15.00 10.75
C ARG A 200 5.98 -15.16 10.08
N ARG A 201 6.36 -14.24 9.20
CA ARG A 201 7.55 -14.35 8.36
C ARG A 201 8.71 -13.64 9.01
N ASP A 202 9.86 -14.28 8.97
CA ASP A 202 11.14 -13.64 9.26
C ASP A 202 11.91 -13.39 7.98
N TYR A 203 12.72 -12.36 8.00
CA TYR A 203 13.50 -11.86 6.88
C TYR A 203 14.97 -11.79 7.31
N PHE A 204 15.79 -12.61 6.67
CA PHE A 204 17.22 -12.71 6.97
C PHE A 204 18.04 -12.02 5.89
N TYR A 205 19.00 -11.21 6.31
CA TYR A 205 19.89 -10.44 5.45
C TYR A 205 21.33 -10.74 5.84
N ALA A 206 22.16 -11.16 4.89
CA ALA A 206 23.56 -11.50 5.13
C ALA A 206 24.53 -10.83 4.17
N HIS A 207 25.84 -11.01 4.45
CA HIS A 207 26.97 -10.39 3.77
C HIS A 207 26.99 -8.87 3.85
N LEU A 208 26.39 -8.29 4.91
CA LEU A 208 26.44 -6.84 5.11
C LEU A 208 27.89 -6.35 5.15
N GLN A 209 28.12 -5.14 4.69
CA GLN A 209 29.47 -4.53 4.66
C GLN A 209 30.03 -4.32 6.08
N SER A 210 29.16 -4.00 7.04
CA SER A 210 29.48 -3.77 8.45
C SER A 210 28.31 -4.25 9.33
N PRO A 211 28.49 -4.33 10.66
CA PRO A 211 27.36 -4.63 11.55
C PRO A 211 26.18 -3.70 11.27
N THR A 212 24.95 -4.24 11.36
CA THR A 212 23.76 -3.39 11.33
C THR A 212 23.84 -2.34 12.45
N PRO A 213 23.42 -1.09 12.19
CA PRO A 213 23.34 -0.06 13.23
C PRO A 213 22.18 -0.25 14.23
N LEU A 214 21.37 -1.31 14.03
CA LEU A 214 20.15 -1.56 14.80
C LEU A 214 20.44 -2.54 15.94
N SER A 215 19.75 -2.35 17.05
CA SER A 215 19.82 -3.21 18.24
C SER A 215 18.72 -4.29 18.22
N GLU A 216 18.97 -5.43 18.87
CA GLU A 216 17.94 -6.44 19.10
C GLU A 216 16.72 -5.83 19.84
N GLY A 217 15.53 -6.22 19.43
CA GLY A 217 14.26 -5.67 19.89
C GLY A 217 13.90 -4.30 19.29
N GLU A 218 14.83 -3.66 18.57
CA GLU A 218 14.55 -2.36 17.93
C GLU A 218 13.46 -2.51 16.86
N ARG A 219 12.52 -1.56 16.86
CA ARG A 219 11.47 -1.50 15.85
C ARG A 219 11.99 -0.94 14.54
N VAL A 220 11.72 -1.65 13.46
CA VAL A 220 12.09 -1.30 12.09
C VAL A 220 10.83 -1.04 11.26
N ARG A 221 10.89 -0.07 10.35
CA ARG A 221 9.81 0.21 9.39
C ARG A 221 10.14 -0.37 8.02
N THR A 222 9.11 -0.72 7.25
CA THR A 222 9.27 -1.10 5.84
C THR A 222 10.00 0.02 5.09
N GLY A 223 11.07 -0.32 4.37
CA GLY A 223 11.93 0.64 3.67
C GLY A 223 12.90 1.41 4.57
N GLN A 224 13.02 1.05 5.86
CA GLN A 224 14.08 1.61 6.71
C GLN A 224 15.42 1.00 6.34
N ARG A 225 16.47 1.85 6.22
CA ARG A 225 17.85 1.37 6.02
C ARG A 225 18.29 0.57 7.25
N ILE A 226 18.77 -0.64 6.99
CA ILE A 226 19.21 -1.60 8.02
C ILE A 226 20.71 -1.95 7.93
N GLY A 227 21.37 -1.50 6.86
CA GLY A 227 22.78 -1.75 6.61
C GLY A 227 23.17 -1.40 5.18
N GLU A 228 24.23 -2.01 4.71
CA GLU A 228 24.80 -1.83 3.38
C GLU A 228 25.21 -3.18 2.78
N VAL A 229 25.05 -3.32 1.47
CA VAL A 229 25.52 -4.47 0.70
C VAL A 229 27.03 -4.58 0.84
N GLY A 230 27.51 -5.76 1.23
CA GLY A 230 28.92 -6.06 1.35
C GLY A 230 29.27 -7.42 0.75
N LYS A 231 30.34 -8.02 1.25
CA LYS A 231 30.81 -9.36 0.89
C LYS A 231 31.53 -10.04 2.05
N THR A 232 31.07 -9.81 3.27
CA THR A 232 31.64 -10.41 4.48
C THR A 232 31.30 -11.89 4.58
N GLY A 233 31.99 -12.63 5.42
CA GLY A 233 31.83 -14.08 5.55
C GLY A 233 32.41 -14.86 4.36
N ASN A 234 31.70 -15.89 3.90
CA ASN A 234 32.13 -16.73 2.78
C ASN A 234 32.02 -16.05 1.41
N ALA A 235 31.33 -14.91 1.30
CA ALA A 235 31.27 -14.11 0.08
C ALA A 235 32.50 -13.20 -0.13
N ARG A 236 33.52 -13.23 0.72
CA ARG A 236 34.68 -12.32 0.67
C ARG A 236 35.48 -12.38 -0.62
N SER A 237 35.48 -13.52 -1.31
CA SER A 237 36.16 -13.72 -2.61
C SER A 237 35.23 -13.39 -3.79
N GLU A 238 33.98 -13.12 -3.53
CA GLU A 238 32.95 -12.82 -4.53
C GLU A 238 32.84 -11.30 -4.76
N PHE A 239 31.90 -10.91 -5.61
CA PHE A 239 31.43 -9.53 -5.70
C PHE A 239 30.48 -9.23 -4.53
N CYS A 240 30.22 -7.94 -4.27
CA CYS A 240 29.28 -7.55 -3.22
C CYS A 240 27.87 -7.98 -3.58
N GLN A 241 27.17 -8.54 -2.60
CA GLN A 241 25.80 -9.05 -2.77
C GLN A 241 25.06 -9.07 -1.43
N LEU A 242 23.76 -8.98 -1.49
CA LEU A 242 22.87 -9.38 -0.41
C LEU A 242 22.55 -10.86 -0.57
N HIS A 243 22.75 -11.67 0.47
CA HIS A 243 22.08 -12.96 0.59
C HIS A 243 20.79 -12.74 1.40
N PHE A 244 19.64 -13.08 0.81
CA PHE A 244 18.32 -12.84 1.40
C PHE A 244 17.54 -14.14 1.54
N GLU A 245 17.06 -14.40 2.77
CA GLU A 245 16.21 -15.57 3.05
C GLU A 245 14.82 -15.12 3.52
N LEU A 246 13.80 -15.91 3.15
CA LEU A 246 12.41 -15.73 3.56
C LEU A 246 11.94 -16.95 4.35
N TRP A 247 11.57 -16.76 5.61
CA TRP A 247 11.15 -17.80 6.55
C TRP A 247 9.65 -17.66 6.87
N PRO A 248 8.75 -18.42 6.20
CA PRO A 248 7.30 -18.21 6.28
C PRO A 248 6.68 -18.56 7.64
N ALA A 249 7.35 -19.38 8.45
CA ALA A 249 6.90 -19.78 9.78
C ALA A 249 7.77 -19.23 10.91
N GLY A 250 8.72 -18.35 10.59
CA GLY A 250 9.76 -17.84 11.48
C GLY A 250 11.05 -18.70 11.44
N TYR A 251 12.19 -18.06 11.65
CA TYR A 251 13.53 -18.63 11.49
C TYR A 251 13.78 -19.88 12.33
N HIS A 252 13.18 -19.98 13.52
CA HIS A 252 13.34 -21.12 14.43
C HIS A 252 12.24 -22.17 14.31
N HIS A 253 11.25 -21.99 13.42
CA HIS A 253 10.03 -22.80 13.40
C HIS A 253 9.71 -23.42 12.05
N GLY A 254 10.61 -23.37 11.09
CA GLY A 254 10.36 -23.90 9.75
C GLY A 254 11.61 -23.97 8.90
N ALA A 255 11.40 -24.12 7.60
CA ALA A 255 12.43 -24.03 6.58
C ALA A 255 12.22 -22.75 5.74
N PRO A 256 13.29 -22.18 5.20
CA PRO A 256 13.18 -21.09 4.25
C PRO A 256 12.52 -21.55 2.95
N VAL A 257 11.95 -20.60 2.23
CA VAL A 257 11.38 -20.84 0.90
C VAL A 257 12.09 -19.98 -0.13
N ASP A 258 11.98 -20.35 -1.40
CA ASP A 258 12.50 -19.52 -2.49
C ASP A 258 11.92 -18.10 -2.41
N PRO A 259 12.75 -17.08 -2.11
CA PRO A 259 12.28 -15.71 -2.01
C PRO A 259 12.13 -15.02 -3.37
N ALA A 260 12.74 -15.55 -4.44
CA ALA A 260 12.84 -14.88 -5.74
C ALA A 260 11.48 -14.51 -6.36
N PRO A 261 10.42 -15.35 -6.31
CA PRO A 261 9.11 -14.96 -6.82
C PRO A 261 8.55 -13.72 -6.12
N ALA A 262 8.62 -13.67 -4.78
CA ALA A 262 8.16 -12.53 -4.01
C ALA A 262 9.03 -11.28 -4.26
N MET A 263 10.35 -11.44 -4.29
CA MET A 263 11.29 -10.35 -4.56
C MET A 263 11.08 -9.73 -5.94
N ARG A 264 10.79 -10.53 -6.98
CA ARG A 264 10.48 -10.02 -8.33
C ARG A 264 9.20 -9.18 -8.35
N ASP A 265 8.22 -9.52 -7.51
CA ASP A 265 7.03 -8.70 -7.38
C ASP A 265 7.34 -7.37 -6.66
N TRP A 266 8.15 -7.39 -5.60
CA TRP A 266 8.56 -6.18 -4.87
C TRP A 266 9.42 -5.24 -5.72
N ASP A 267 10.25 -5.78 -6.59
CA ASP A 267 11.16 -5.05 -7.46
C ASP A 267 10.45 -4.17 -8.51
N ARG A 268 9.21 -4.49 -8.86
CA ARG A 268 8.43 -3.75 -9.88
C ARG A 268 8.11 -2.31 -9.49
N PHE A 269 8.15 -1.97 -8.21
CA PHE A 269 7.68 -0.69 -7.67
C PHE A 269 8.59 -0.08 -6.60
N SER A 270 9.78 -0.62 -6.46
CA SER A 270 10.76 -0.19 -5.45
C SER A 270 11.88 0.67 -6.03
#